data_3d23aea6b4a3a23bcaad8c92c70fa357
#
_entry.id   3d23aea6b4a3a23bcaad8c92c70fa357
#
_cell.length_a   1.000
_cell.length_b   1.000
_cell.length_c   1.000
_cell.angle_alpha   90.00
_cell.angle_beta   90.00
_cell.angle_gamma   90.00
#
_symmetry.space_group_name_H-M   'P 1'
#
loop_
_entity.id
_entity.type
_entity.pdbx_description
1 polymer ?
#
loop_
_entity_poly.entity_id
_entity_poly.type
_entity_poly.pdbx_seq_one_letter_code
_entity_poly.pdbx_strand_id
1 'polypeptide(L)'
;MDKKVYLIRHAQSEANAATDLDNPTFYYDARITDFGKKDTLKLRELLRGINFDLLVCSPLTRTLQTFTNIFPNPIKNTKVLSLVREHLDHSCDVGRQPDILQKEFPHFDFSKLNKYWWNNDIPLDEKKINQESIHDLDQRVLRFKEWVNKRKEKTIAVVSHGTFISRIIYNYFLDNCEFKIWYPDKK
;
A
#
# COMPACT_ATOMS: atom_id res chain seq x y z
N MET A 1 17.03 7.01 -19.39
CA MET A 1 17.08 7.09 -17.90
C MET A 1 16.52 5.81 -17.34
N ASP A 2 17.18 5.25 -16.34
CA ASP A 2 16.74 4.03 -15.64
C ASP A 2 15.43 4.30 -14.91
N LYS A 3 14.58 3.29 -14.83
CA LYS A 3 13.32 3.37 -14.09
C LYS A 3 13.60 3.43 -12.58
N LYS A 4 12.94 4.36 -11.87
CA LYS A 4 13.03 4.55 -10.42
C LYS A 4 11.68 4.34 -9.79
N VAL A 5 11.59 3.41 -8.85
CA VAL A 5 10.36 3.13 -8.09
C VAL A 5 10.60 3.48 -6.64
N TYR A 6 9.92 4.51 -6.15
CA TYR A 6 9.92 4.92 -4.76
C TYR A 6 8.92 4.04 -4.00
N LEU A 7 9.41 3.04 -3.31
CA LEU A 7 8.62 2.15 -2.46
C LEU A 7 8.46 2.83 -1.09
N ILE A 8 7.24 3.21 -0.76
CA ILE A 8 6.92 4.01 0.43
C ILE A 8 6.05 3.14 1.36
N ARG A 9 6.48 2.91 2.59
CA ARG A 9 5.64 2.28 3.60
C ARG A 9 4.66 3.31 4.18
N HIS A 10 3.40 2.90 4.39
CA HIS A 10 2.39 3.74 5.03
C HIS A 10 2.82 4.26 6.40
N ALA A 11 2.20 5.35 6.84
CA ALA A 11 2.39 5.94 8.18
C ALA A 11 1.90 5.00 9.28
N GLN A 12 2.38 5.20 10.51
CA GLN A 12 1.92 4.42 11.66
C GLN A 12 0.40 4.36 11.71
N SER A 13 -0.13 3.14 11.73
CA SER A 13 -1.56 2.88 11.90
C SER A 13 -1.90 2.53 13.35
N GLU A 14 -3.20 2.56 13.68
CA GLU A 14 -3.71 2.10 14.98
C GLU A 14 -3.25 0.67 15.29
N ALA A 15 -3.22 -0.21 14.29
CA ALA A 15 -2.71 -1.57 14.45
C ALA A 15 -1.20 -1.63 14.73
N ASN A 16 -0.40 -0.69 14.14
CA ASN A 16 1.02 -0.61 14.47
C ASN A 16 1.28 -0.05 15.87
N ALA A 17 0.40 0.81 16.37
CA ALA A 17 0.52 1.42 17.69
C ALA A 17 -0.08 0.55 18.80
N ALA A 18 -0.83 -0.50 18.45
CA ALA A 18 -1.46 -1.38 19.42
C ALA A 18 -0.43 -2.11 20.26
N THR A 19 -0.61 -2.07 21.58
CA THR A 19 0.22 -2.80 22.53
C THR A 19 -0.30 -4.22 22.79
N ASP A 20 -1.57 -4.46 22.49
CA ASP A 20 -2.22 -5.76 22.62
C ASP A 20 -2.15 -6.52 21.29
N LEU A 21 -1.05 -7.23 21.10
CA LEU A 21 -0.83 -8.07 19.92
C LEU A 21 -1.63 -9.38 19.97
N ASP A 22 -2.20 -9.76 21.14
CA ASP A 22 -2.92 -11.01 21.33
C ASP A 22 -4.36 -10.93 20.82
N ASN A 23 -4.87 -9.73 20.49
CA ASN A 23 -6.21 -9.54 19.94
C ASN A 23 -6.23 -8.67 18.68
N PRO A 24 -5.64 -9.16 17.57
CA PRO A 24 -5.58 -8.43 16.30
C PRO A 24 -6.95 -8.21 15.65
N THR A 25 -8.04 -8.76 16.19
CA THR A 25 -9.39 -8.69 15.63
C THR A 25 -10.06 -7.31 15.75
N PHE A 26 -9.50 -6.39 16.56
CA PHE A 26 -10.09 -5.06 16.76
C PHE A 26 -9.81 -4.05 15.61
N TYR A 27 -8.83 -4.32 14.75
CA TYR A 27 -8.33 -3.32 13.81
C TYR A 27 -8.57 -3.72 12.35
N TYR A 28 -9.83 -3.90 11.98
CA TYR A 28 -10.15 -4.08 10.56
C TYR A 28 -9.83 -2.79 9.78
N ASP A 29 -9.02 -2.92 8.72
CA ASP A 29 -8.63 -1.82 7.85
C ASP A 29 -8.24 -0.55 8.63
N ALA A 30 -7.29 -0.73 9.57
CA ALA A 30 -6.87 0.27 10.56
C ALA A 30 -6.49 1.62 9.92
N ARG A 31 -6.82 2.71 10.60
CA ARG A 31 -6.48 4.09 10.21
C ARG A 31 -5.09 4.47 10.67
N ILE A 32 -4.53 5.55 10.11
CA ILE A 32 -3.28 6.12 10.64
C ILE A 32 -3.55 6.88 11.93
N THR A 33 -2.57 6.84 12.85
CA THR A 33 -2.60 7.60 14.11
C THR A 33 -2.30 9.08 13.89
N ASP A 34 -2.53 9.92 14.89
CA ASP A 34 -2.12 11.34 14.83
C ASP A 34 -0.60 11.49 14.76
N PHE A 35 0.16 10.56 15.37
CA PHE A 35 1.60 10.49 15.21
C PHE A 35 1.95 10.19 13.73
N GLY A 36 1.32 9.16 13.14
CA GLY A 36 1.50 8.83 11.73
C GLY A 36 1.16 10.00 10.80
N LYS A 37 0.09 10.77 11.07
CA LYS A 37 -0.22 11.98 10.30
C LYS A 37 0.91 13.01 10.31
N LYS A 38 1.54 13.25 11.48
CA LYS A 38 2.67 14.19 11.60
C LYS A 38 3.87 13.71 10.77
N ASP A 39 4.15 12.40 10.78
CA ASP A 39 5.26 11.85 10.00
C ASP A 39 5.03 11.92 8.49
N THR A 40 3.77 11.85 8.03
CA THR A 40 3.46 12.06 6.61
C THR A 40 3.87 13.45 6.13
N LEU A 41 3.82 14.48 6.98
CA LEU A 41 4.24 15.84 6.62
C LEU A 41 5.75 15.91 6.37
N LYS A 42 6.55 15.24 7.20
CA LYS A 42 8.02 15.14 7.00
C LYS A 42 8.33 14.41 5.70
N LEU A 43 7.67 13.28 5.46
CA LEU A 43 7.83 12.51 4.23
C LEU A 43 7.45 13.33 2.99
N ARG A 44 6.36 14.10 3.06
CA ARG A 44 5.95 15.01 1.99
C ARG A 44 7.05 16.02 1.64
N GLU A 45 7.72 16.58 2.65
CA GLU A 45 8.85 17.51 2.40
C GLU A 45 10.03 16.82 1.73
N LEU A 46 10.35 15.58 2.14
CA LEU A 46 11.43 14.79 1.53
C LEU A 46 11.14 14.44 0.05
N LEU A 47 9.88 14.28 -0.31
CA LEU A 47 9.45 13.98 -1.68
C LEU A 47 9.15 15.23 -2.51
N ARG A 48 9.24 16.44 -1.91
CA ARG A 48 9.01 17.72 -2.59
C ARG A 48 9.98 17.89 -3.77
N GLY A 49 9.43 18.33 -4.89
CA GLY A 49 10.22 18.59 -6.11
C GLY A 49 10.55 17.35 -6.95
N ILE A 50 10.16 16.16 -6.51
CA ILE A 50 10.26 14.96 -7.34
C ILE A 50 9.07 14.92 -8.30
N ASN A 51 9.36 14.92 -9.59
CA ASN A 51 8.34 14.77 -10.62
C ASN A 51 8.04 13.31 -10.86
N PHE A 52 6.92 12.83 -10.33
CA PHE A 52 6.45 11.47 -10.55
C PHE A 52 5.62 11.38 -11.83
N ASP A 53 5.88 10.36 -12.66
CA ASP A 53 5.11 10.05 -13.85
C ASP A 53 3.85 9.22 -13.55
N LEU A 54 3.90 8.47 -12.43
CA LEU A 54 2.84 7.59 -11.97
C LEU A 54 2.83 7.50 -10.44
N LEU A 55 1.65 7.63 -9.85
CA LEU A 55 1.42 7.35 -8.44
C LEU A 55 0.59 6.08 -8.29
N VAL A 56 0.99 5.19 -7.39
CA VAL A 56 0.31 3.93 -7.08
C VAL A 56 0.03 3.86 -5.59
N CYS A 57 -1.16 3.43 -5.22
CA CYS A 57 -1.58 3.27 -3.84
C CYS A 57 -2.25 1.92 -3.62
N SER A 58 -1.95 1.28 -2.49
CA SER A 58 -2.74 0.17 -1.97
C SER A 58 -4.12 0.66 -1.55
N PRO A 59 -5.18 -0.15 -1.67
CA PRO A 59 -6.52 0.27 -1.29
C PRO A 59 -6.83 0.16 0.22
N LEU A 60 -5.88 -0.27 1.07
CA LEU A 60 -6.08 -0.23 2.53
C LEU A 60 -6.11 1.21 3.04
N THR A 61 -6.99 1.49 4.00
CA THR A 61 -7.25 2.85 4.49
C THR A 61 -5.99 3.57 4.94
N ARG A 62 -5.10 2.93 5.69
CA ARG A 62 -3.83 3.51 6.14
C ARG A 62 -2.94 3.99 4.99
N THR A 63 -2.95 3.30 3.86
CA THR A 63 -2.20 3.72 2.67
C THR A 63 -2.88 4.86 1.93
N LEU A 64 -4.21 4.84 1.79
CA LEU A 64 -4.99 5.92 1.19
C LEU A 64 -4.81 7.23 1.98
N GLN A 65 -4.88 7.18 3.31
CA GLN A 65 -4.66 8.34 4.19
C GLN A 65 -3.22 8.84 4.10
N THR A 66 -2.23 7.94 4.12
CA THR A 66 -0.82 8.31 3.93
C THR A 66 -0.63 8.99 2.58
N PHE A 67 -1.14 8.40 1.51
CA PHE A 67 -1.07 8.93 0.16
C PHE A 67 -1.68 10.34 0.06
N THR A 68 -2.88 10.54 0.58
CA THR A 68 -3.56 11.84 0.56
C THR A 68 -2.75 12.92 1.25
N ASN A 69 -2.07 12.58 2.35
CA ASN A 69 -1.25 13.53 3.10
C ASN A 69 0.05 13.89 2.37
N ILE A 70 0.71 12.92 1.75
CA ILE A 70 2.00 13.16 1.04
C ILE A 70 1.80 13.73 -0.36
N PHE A 71 0.67 13.42 -1.01
CA PHE A 71 0.32 13.92 -2.35
C PHE A 71 -1.03 14.66 -2.32
N PRO A 72 -1.12 15.87 -1.74
CA PRO A 72 -2.38 16.60 -1.60
C PRO A 72 -3.00 17.02 -2.93
N ASN A 73 -2.18 17.14 -3.98
CA ASN A 73 -2.60 17.41 -5.35
C ASN A 73 -2.08 16.27 -6.24
N PRO A 74 -2.72 15.10 -6.21
CA PRO A 74 -2.22 13.95 -6.95
C PRO A 74 -2.28 14.21 -8.46
N ILE A 75 -1.29 13.69 -9.18
CA ILE A 75 -1.27 13.76 -10.63
C ILE A 75 -2.41 12.92 -11.21
N LYS A 76 -2.89 13.31 -12.41
CA LYS A 76 -3.95 12.58 -13.11
C LYS A 76 -3.65 11.08 -13.30
N ASN A 77 -2.36 10.71 -13.44
CA ASN A 77 -1.92 9.32 -13.56
C ASN A 77 -1.72 8.69 -12.17
N THR A 78 -2.80 8.57 -11.40
CA THR A 78 -2.85 7.89 -10.10
C THR A 78 -3.66 6.59 -10.24
N LYS A 79 -3.17 5.51 -9.62
CA LYS A 79 -3.80 4.19 -9.67
C LYS A 79 -3.91 3.57 -8.27
N VAL A 80 -5.09 3.06 -7.96
CA VAL A 80 -5.29 2.17 -6.80
C VAL A 80 -5.17 0.73 -7.30
N LEU A 81 -4.25 -0.04 -6.69
CA LEU A 81 -3.98 -1.42 -7.09
C LEU A 81 -3.99 -2.37 -5.88
N SER A 82 -4.88 -3.35 -5.89
CA SER A 82 -4.87 -4.45 -4.90
C SER A 82 -3.59 -5.28 -4.95
N LEU A 83 -2.88 -5.23 -6.08
CA LEU A 83 -1.62 -5.93 -6.28
C LEU A 83 -0.54 -5.52 -5.26
N VAL A 84 -0.58 -4.28 -4.76
CA VAL A 84 0.38 -3.73 -3.78
C VAL A 84 -0.18 -3.69 -2.35
N ARG A 85 -1.25 -4.46 -2.05
CA ARG A 85 -1.79 -4.62 -0.70
C ARG A 85 -0.81 -5.34 0.22
N GLU A 86 -1.04 -5.27 1.53
CA GLU A 86 -0.25 -6.03 2.50
C GLU A 86 -0.45 -7.54 2.34
N HIS A 87 0.44 -8.30 2.93
CA HIS A 87 0.26 -9.71 3.21
C HIS A 87 -0.99 -9.88 4.09
N LEU A 88 -1.96 -10.66 3.64
CA LEU A 88 -3.17 -10.91 4.42
C LEU A 88 -2.86 -11.92 5.51
N ASP A 89 -2.41 -11.45 6.66
CA ASP A 89 -2.02 -12.28 7.80
C ASP A 89 -2.82 -11.93 9.06
N HIS A 90 -3.23 -10.67 9.20
CA HIS A 90 -3.96 -10.16 10.35
C HIS A 90 -5.27 -9.49 9.94
N SER A 91 -6.18 -9.28 10.91
CA SER A 91 -7.46 -8.58 10.69
C SER A 91 -7.28 -7.17 10.11
N CYS A 92 -6.20 -6.48 10.47
CA CYS A 92 -5.91 -5.14 9.94
C CYS A 92 -5.59 -5.11 8.43
N ASP A 93 -5.38 -6.28 7.82
CA ASP A 93 -5.14 -6.45 6.39
C ASP A 93 -6.41 -6.80 5.60
N VAL A 94 -7.51 -7.04 6.31
CA VAL A 94 -8.85 -7.15 5.73
C VAL A 94 -9.33 -5.77 5.32
N GLY A 95 -9.61 -5.59 4.04
CA GLY A 95 -10.01 -4.30 3.49
C GLY A 95 -11.51 -4.05 3.55
N ARG A 96 -11.92 -2.88 3.07
CA ARG A 96 -13.33 -2.50 2.86
C ARG A 96 -13.70 -2.57 1.39
N GLN A 97 -14.98 -2.78 1.13
CA GLN A 97 -15.49 -2.88 -0.23
C GLN A 97 -15.32 -1.57 -1.01
N PRO A 98 -15.19 -1.63 -2.36
CA PRO A 98 -14.90 -0.45 -3.18
C PRO A 98 -15.90 0.69 -3.04
N ASP A 99 -17.19 0.37 -2.88
CA ASP A 99 -18.27 1.36 -2.70
C ASP A 99 -18.15 2.13 -1.36
N ILE A 100 -17.67 1.47 -0.31
CA ILE A 100 -17.39 2.09 0.99
C ILE A 100 -16.16 3.01 0.88
N LEU A 101 -15.09 2.51 0.23
CA LEU A 101 -13.88 3.29 -0.01
C LEU A 101 -14.16 4.52 -0.88
N GLN A 102 -14.99 4.38 -1.93
CA GLN A 102 -15.35 5.48 -2.82
C GLN A 102 -16.07 6.62 -2.11
N LYS A 103 -16.91 6.32 -1.11
CA LYS A 103 -17.59 7.34 -0.30
C LYS A 103 -16.62 8.12 0.58
N GLU A 104 -15.63 7.45 1.15
CA GLU A 104 -14.65 8.09 2.06
C GLU A 104 -13.51 8.79 1.31
N PHE A 105 -13.10 8.21 0.17
CA PHE A 105 -11.98 8.70 -0.64
C PHE A 105 -12.42 9.00 -2.09
N PRO A 106 -13.29 10.01 -2.30
CA PRO A 106 -13.92 10.26 -3.60
C PRO A 106 -12.94 10.64 -4.71
N HIS A 107 -11.71 11.01 -4.37
CA HIS A 107 -10.66 11.40 -5.32
C HIS A 107 -9.93 10.22 -5.95
N PHE A 108 -10.12 9.00 -5.44
CA PHE A 108 -9.53 7.79 -6.01
C PHE A 108 -10.52 7.05 -6.89
N ASP A 109 -10.00 6.36 -7.89
CA ASP A 109 -10.77 5.44 -8.74
C ASP A 109 -10.63 4.01 -8.23
N PHE A 110 -11.71 3.47 -7.66
CA PHE A 110 -11.80 2.10 -7.18
C PHE A 110 -12.51 1.16 -8.16
N SER A 111 -12.89 1.63 -9.37
CA SER A 111 -13.67 0.86 -10.35
C SER A 111 -12.95 -0.41 -10.85
N LYS A 112 -11.65 -0.50 -10.65
CA LYS A 112 -10.83 -1.66 -11.02
C LYS A 112 -10.69 -2.69 -9.90
N LEU A 113 -11.24 -2.42 -8.72
CA LEU A 113 -11.19 -3.35 -7.59
C LEU A 113 -12.39 -4.28 -7.63
N ASN A 114 -12.11 -5.56 -7.40
CA ASN A 114 -13.15 -6.54 -7.13
C ASN A 114 -13.73 -6.37 -5.72
N LYS A 115 -14.90 -6.95 -5.46
CA LYS A 115 -15.61 -6.78 -4.20
C LYS A 115 -14.78 -7.18 -2.98
N TYR A 116 -14.03 -8.28 -3.08
CA TYR A 116 -13.17 -8.81 -2.02
C TYR A 116 -11.68 -8.78 -2.43
N TRP A 117 -11.25 -7.63 -2.94
CA TRP A 117 -9.90 -7.39 -3.50
C TRP A 117 -8.74 -7.78 -2.58
N TRP A 118 -8.96 -7.81 -1.27
CA TRP A 118 -7.95 -8.22 -0.28
C TRP A 118 -7.77 -9.74 -0.20
N ASN A 119 -8.74 -10.52 -0.64
CA ASN A 119 -8.82 -11.97 -0.51
C ASN A 119 -8.92 -12.71 -1.86
N ASN A 120 -8.35 -12.19 -2.93
CA ASN A 120 -8.42 -12.79 -4.28
C ASN A 120 -9.85 -13.15 -4.73
N ASP A 121 -10.85 -12.31 -4.34
CA ASP A 121 -12.28 -12.47 -4.63
C ASP A 121 -12.99 -13.69 -4.02
N ILE A 122 -12.34 -14.39 -3.11
CA ILE A 122 -13.01 -15.45 -2.36
C ILE A 122 -13.90 -14.78 -1.30
N PRO A 123 -15.22 -15.02 -1.28
CA PRO A 123 -16.08 -14.54 -0.21
C PRO A 123 -15.56 -15.06 1.13
N LEU A 124 -15.38 -14.15 2.08
CA LEU A 124 -15.05 -14.58 3.44
C LEU A 124 -16.28 -15.22 4.05
N ASP A 125 -16.13 -16.44 4.58
CA ASP A 125 -16.96 -16.89 5.69
C ASP A 125 -16.69 -15.90 6.84
N GLU A 126 -17.74 -15.27 7.39
CA GLU A 126 -17.68 -14.18 8.37
C GLU A 126 -16.79 -14.49 9.61
N LYS A 127 -16.30 -15.70 9.74
CA LYS A 127 -15.53 -16.21 10.89
C LYS A 127 -14.07 -16.54 10.58
N LYS A 128 -13.60 -16.47 9.34
CA LYS A 128 -12.23 -16.89 8.99
C LYS A 128 -11.56 -15.86 8.09
N ILE A 129 -10.45 -15.32 8.56
CA ILE A 129 -9.49 -14.63 7.70
C ILE A 129 -8.77 -15.75 6.93
N ASN A 130 -8.98 -15.81 5.61
CA ASN A 130 -8.17 -16.66 4.74
C ASN A 130 -6.78 -16.03 4.60
N GLN A 131 -5.84 -16.48 5.42
CA GLN A 131 -4.47 -16.00 5.36
C GLN A 131 -3.87 -16.25 3.97
N GLU A 132 -3.20 -15.24 3.42
CA GLU A 132 -2.42 -15.38 2.21
C GLU A 132 -1.16 -16.19 2.52
N SER A 133 -0.86 -17.25 1.76
CA SER A 133 0.40 -17.96 1.94
C SER A 133 1.59 -17.09 1.51
N ILE A 134 2.77 -17.33 2.08
CA ILE A 134 4.01 -16.65 1.64
C ILE A 134 4.29 -16.92 0.16
N HIS A 135 3.97 -18.12 -0.33
CA HIS A 135 4.07 -18.43 -1.76
C HIS A 135 3.18 -17.52 -2.62
N ASP A 136 1.92 -17.31 -2.23
CA ASP A 136 0.99 -16.45 -2.99
C ASP A 136 1.42 -14.97 -2.93
N LEU A 137 1.94 -14.53 -1.78
CA LEU A 137 2.56 -13.21 -1.65
C LEU A 137 3.73 -13.06 -2.62
N ASP A 138 4.64 -14.04 -2.70
CA ASP A 138 5.79 -14.00 -3.60
C ASP A 138 5.34 -13.98 -5.08
N GLN A 139 4.33 -14.76 -5.44
CA GLN A 139 3.74 -14.71 -6.78
C GLN A 139 3.11 -13.36 -7.09
N ARG A 140 2.48 -12.72 -6.09
CA ARG A 140 1.92 -11.37 -6.22
C ARG A 140 3.02 -10.32 -6.40
N VAL A 141 4.13 -10.44 -5.69
CA VAL A 141 5.31 -9.58 -5.84
C VAL A 141 5.93 -9.74 -7.24
N LEU A 142 6.04 -10.96 -7.76
CA LEU A 142 6.52 -11.18 -9.13
C LEU A 142 5.61 -10.51 -10.16
N ARG A 143 4.29 -10.68 -10.05
CA ARG A 143 3.32 -9.98 -10.92
C ARG A 143 3.45 -8.46 -10.84
N PHE A 144 3.71 -7.90 -9.64
CA PHE A 144 3.97 -6.47 -9.49
C PHE A 144 5.26 -6.04 -10.21
N LYS A 145 6.36 -6.77 -10.05
CA LYS A 145 7.63 -6.50 -10.75
C LYS A 145 7.44 -6.53 -12.28
N GLU A 146 6.72 -7.50 -12.80
CA GLU A 146 6.38 -7.58 -14.23
C GLU A 146 5.49 -6.39 -14.67
N TRP A 147 4.50 -6.03 -13.83
CA TRP A 147 3.64 -4.89 -14.11
C TRP A 147 4.44 -3.60 -14.19
N VAL A 148 5.39 -3.37 -13.26
CA VAL A 148 6.29 -2.22 -13.27
C VAL A 148 7.17 -2.22 -14.53
N ASN A 149 7.73 -3.37 -14.91
CA ASN A 149 8.60 -3.50 -16.08
C ASN A 149 7.88 -3.12 -17.38
N LYS A 150 6.59 -3.45 -17.50
CA LYS A 150 5.74 -3.10 -18.66
C LYS A 150 5.32 -1.62 -18.69
N ARG A 151 5.59 -0.82 -17.66
CA ARG A 151 5.24 0.62 -17.63
C ARG A 151 6.22 1.44 -18.46
N LYS A 152 5.69 2.44 -19.16
CA LYS A 152 6.49 3.46 -19.86
C LYS A 152 7.03 4.55 -18.90
N GLU A 153 6.35 4.72 -17.79
CA GLU A 153 6.67 5.67 -16.75
C GLU A 153 8.05 5.35 -16.13
N LYS A 154 8.85 6.38 -15.87
CA LYS A 154 10.23 6.23 -15.39
C LYS A 154 10.38 6.53 -13.90
N THR A 155 9.58 7.45 -13.36
CA THR A 155 9.60 7.82 -11.95
C THR A 155 8.24 7.50 -11.33
N ILE A 156 8.19 6.43 -10.53
CA ILE A 156 6.95 5.87 -9.98
C ILE A 156 7.01 5.95 -8.46
N ALA A 157 5.96 6.45 -7.80
CA ALA A 157 5.78 6.30 -6.37
C ALA A 157 4.75 5.20 -6.08
N VAL A 158 5.04 4.36 -5.08
CA VAL A 158 4.16 3.25 -4.65
C VAL A 158 3.99 3.33 -3.14
N VAL A 159 2.80 3.73 -2.68
CA VAL A 159 2.45 3.71 -1.26
C VAL A 159 1.87 2.34 -0.92
N SER A 160 2.59 1.59 -0.10
CA SER A 160 2.33 0.18 0.20
C SER A 160 2.71 -0.14 1.66
N HIS A 161 3.15 -1.36 1.94
CA HIS A 161 3.21 -1.96 3.26
C HIS A 161 4.54 -2.65 3.51
N GLY A 162 4.83 -2.89 4.79
CA GLY A 162 6.11 -3.42 5.24
C GLY A 162 6.45 -4.77 4.65
N THR A 163 5.57 -5.77 4.81
CA THR A 163 5.85 -7.14 4.35
C THR A 163 5.91 -7.21 2.83
N PHE A 164 4.96 -6.59 2.13
CA PHE A 164 4.98 -6.56 0.67
C PHE A 164 6.27 -5.92 0.11
N ILE A 165 6.68 -4.77 0.65
CA ILE A 165 7.89 -4.06 0.20
C ILE A 165 9.15 -4.90 0.49
N SER A 166 9.25 -5.53 1.67
CA SER A 166 10.40 -6.34 2.05
C SER A 166 10.65 -7.52 1.08
N ARG A 167 9.59 -8.03 0.43
CA ARG A 167 9.71 -9.07 -0.61
C ARG A 167 10.22 -8.53 -1.96
N ILE A 168 10.17 -7.21 -2.17
CA ILE A 168 10.73 -6.57 -3.37
C ILE A 168 12.22 -6.31 -3.21
N ILE A 169 12.63 -5.76 -2.06
CA ILE A 169 13.97 -5.23 -1.78
C ILE A 169 14.80 -6.11 -0.85
N TYR A 170 14.50 -7.38 -0.77
CA TYR A 170 15.14 -8.45 0.02
C TYR A 170 15.91 -7.99 1.26
N ASN A 171 15.54 -8.55 2.43
CA ASN A 171 16.18 -8.33 3.74
C ASN A 171 16.19 -6.88 4.27
N TYR A 172 15.35 -6.01 3.73
CA TYR A 172 15.18 -4.68 4.25
C TYR A 172 13.70 -4.42 4.58
N PHE A 173 13.43 -4.11 5.84
CA PHE A 173 12.08 -3.78 6.32
C PHE A 173 12.03 -2.27 6.60
N LEU A 174 11.22 -1.54 5.84
CA LEU A 174 11.05 -0.10 5.99
C LEU A 174 10.32 0.22 7.29
N ASP A 175 10.71 1.30 7.97
CA ASP A 175 9.91 1.90 9.03
C ASP A 175 8.68 2.62 8.47
N ASN A 176 7.70 2.94 9.33
CA ASN A 176 6.54 3.73 8.92
C ASN A 176 6.98 5.08 8.35
N CYS A 177 6.38 5.53 7.26
CA CYS A 177 6.79 6.74 6.52
C CYS A 177 8.22 6.72 5.97
N GLU A 178 8.87 5.58 5.93
CA GLU A 178 10.14 5.42 5.23
C GLU A 178 9.92 5.09 3.76
N PHE A 179 10.88 5.43 2.90
CA PHE A 179 10.91 5.00 1.51
C PHE A 179 12.29 4.52 1.06
N LYS A 180 12.29 3.66 0.06
CA LYS A 180 13.50 3.22 -0.64
C LYS A 180 13.30 3.25 -2.14
N ILE A 181 14.34 3.64 -2.87
CA ILE A 181 14.29 3.62 -4.34
C ILE A 181 14.72 2.24 -4.82
N TRP A 182 13.83 1.58 -5.52
CA TRP A 182 14.11 0.34 -6.24
C TRP A 182 14.32 0.64 -7.72
N TYR A 183 15.33 0.02 -8.30
CA TYR A 183 15.70 0.12 -9.71
C TYR A 183 15.42 -1.22 -10.39
N PRO A 184 14.28 -1.40 -11.08
CA PRO A 184 13.91 -2.69 -11.68
C PRO A 184 14.91 -3.20 -12.72
N ASP A 185 15.60 -2.26 -13.39
CA ASP A 185 16.54 -2.55 -14.48
C ASP A 185 17.96 -2.92 -13.96
N LYS A 186 18.20 -2.83 -12.64
CA LYS A 186 19.49 -3.19 -12.01
C LYS A 186 19.35 -4.57 -11.33
N LYS A 187 20.27 -5.46 -11.67
CA LYS A 187 20.43 -6.76 -10.97
C LYS A 187 21.09 -6.58 -9.62
#